data_65347a2c629238a717efa17c3629154f
#
_entry.id   65347a2c629238a717efa17c3629154f
#
_cell.length_a   1.000
_cell.length_b   1.000
_cell.length_c   1.000
_cell.angle_alpha   90.00
_cell.angle_beta   90.00
_cell.angle_gamma   90.00
#
_symmetry.space_group_name_H-M   'P 1'
#
loop_
_entity.id
_entity.type
_entity.pdbx_description
1 polymer ?
#
loop_
_entity_poly.entity_id
_entity_poly.type
_entity_poly.pdbx_seq_one_letter_code
_entity_poly.pdbx_strand_id
1 'polypeptide(L)'
;MQFEFKINGEPCTVVVSDYTFVDDDLFECDYKVFDQEMEEIPLSAINDFDQDMIIDEIFDLASEESFYKSKQDKAEADWERSHV
;
A
#
# COMPACT_ATOMS: atom_id res chain seq x y z
N MET A 1 -6.39 2.12 2.67
CA MET A 1 -5.77 1.96 1.33
C MET A 1 -6.39 0.76 0.63
N GLN A 2 -6.72 0.91 -0.62
CA GLN A 2 -7.38 -0.14 -1.40
C GLN A 2 -6.92 -0.04 -2.85
N PHE A 3 -6.66 -1.19 -3.48
CA PHE A 3 -6.25 -1.21 -4.89
C PHE A 3 -6.66 -2.54 -5.53
N GLU A 4 -6.64 -2.56 -6.86
CA GLU A 4 -6.94 -3.76 -7.64
C GLU A 4 -5.63 -4.50 -7.96
N PHE A 5 -5.66 -5.82 -7.82
CA PHE A 5 -4.53 -6.68 -8.12
C PHE A 5 -5.03 -7.96 -8.80
N LYS A 6 -4.35 -8.38 -9.86
CA LYS A 6 -4.73 -9.60 -10.59
C LYS A 6 -4.02 -10.81 -10.01
N ILE A 7 -4.82 -11.81 -9.63
CA ILE A 7 -4.33 -13.09 -9.15
C ILE A 7 -4.80 -14.15 -10.15
N ASN A 8 -3.86 -14.88 -10.74
CA ASN A 8 -4.15 -15.88 -11.79
C ASN A 8 -4.96 -15.31 -12.96
N GLY A 9 -4.76 -14.02 -13.28
CA GLY A 9 -5.49 -13.36 -14.35
C GLY A 9 -6.87 -12.83 -13.96
N GLU A 10 -7.31 -13.06 -12.74
CA GLU A 10 -8.60 -12.57 -12.24
C GLU A 10 -8.41 -11.31 -11.39
N PRO A 11 -9.19 -10.25 -11.64
CA PRO A 11 -9.08 -9.03 -10.83
C PRO A 11 -9.60 -9.25 -9.42
N CYS A 12 -8.79 -8.90 -8.45
CA CYS A 12 -9.14 -8.97 -7.04
C CYS A 12 -8.94 -7.61 -6.39
N THR A 13 -9.62 -7.35 -5.28
CA THR A 13 -9.48 -6.11 -4.52
C THR A 13 -8.65 -6.38 -3.28
N VAL A 14 -7.59 -5.62 -3.09
CA VAL A 14 -6.76 -5.68 -1.89
C VAL A 14 -7.10 -4.49 -1.00
N VAL A 15 -7.52 -4.78 0.22
CA VAL A 15 -7.85 -3.76 1.21
C VAL A 15 -6.81 -3.80 2.32
N VAL A 16 -6.06 -2.71 2.48
CA VAL A 16 -5.02 -2.60 3.49
C VAL A 16 -5.60 -1.91 4.71
N SER A 17 -5.65 -2.63 5.83
CA SER A 17 -6.18 -2.11 7.10
C SER A 17 -5.15 -1.24 7.82
N ASP A 18 -3.88 -1.67 7.80
CA ASP A 18 -2.81 -0.98 8.51
C ASP A 18 -1.47 -1.31 7.87
N TYR A 19 -0.51 -0.39 7.98
CA TYR A 19 0.86 -0.63 7.56
C TYR A 19 1.82 0.16 8.42
N THR A 20 3.02 -0.38 8.61
CA THR A 20 4.06 0.24 9.44
C THR A 20 5.44 -0.03 8.84
N PHE A 21 6.25 1.01 8.74
CA PHE A 21 7.67 0.88 8.40
C PHE A 21 8.44 0.66 9.71
N VAL A 22 8.90 -0.58 9.93
CA VAL A 22 9.63 -0.95 11.14
C VAL A 22 11.10 -0.56 11.02
N ASP A 23 11.67 -0.72 9.82
CA ASP A 23 13.06 -0.39 9.51
C ASP A 23 13.15 -0.13 8.00
N ASP A 24 14.31 0.33 7.51
CA ASP A 24 14.54 0.57 6.09
C ASP A 24 14.27 -0.67 5.24
N ASP A 25 14.55 -1.85 5.79
CA ASP A 25 14.37 -3.12 5.09
C ASP A 25 13.16 -3.93 5.56
N LEU A 26 12.44 -3.46 6.58
CA LEU A 26 11.33 -4.20 7.17
C LEU A 26 10.03 -3.39 7.11
N PHE A 27 9.03 -3.98 6.47
CA PHE A 27 7.71 -3.39 6.32
C PHE A 27 6.66 -4.40 6.77
N GLU A 28 5.79 -3.98 7.67
CA GLU A 28 4.68 -4.79 8.15
C GLU A 28 3.36 -4.19 7.69
N CYS A 29 2.46 -5.02 7.20
CA CYS A 29 1.13 -4.58 6.79
C CYS A 29 0.10 -5.65 7.06
N ASP A 30 -1.12 -5.19 7.37
CA ASP A 30 -2.30 -6.04 7.46
C ASP A 30 -3.20 -5.75 6.27
N TYR A 31 -3.55 -6.77 5.52
CA TYR A 31 -4.38 -6.61 4.33
C TYR A 31 -5.30 -7.82 4.15
N LYS A 32 -6.38 -7.59 3.42
CA LYS A 32 -7.33 -8.63 3.02
C LYS A 32 -7.51 -8.59 1.51
N VAL A 33 -7.77 -9.73 0.92
CA VAL A 33 -8.00 -9.85 -0.52
C VAL A 33 -9.42 -10.34 -0.75
N PHE A 34 -10.13 -9.66 -1.64
CA PHE A 34 -11.51 -10.00 -2.00
C PHE A 34 -11.57 -10.29 -3.50
N ASP A 35 -12.39 -11.27 -3.87
CA ASP A 35 -12.61 -11.59 -5.27
C ASP A 35 -13.60 -10.63 -5.94
N GLN A 36 -13.98 -10.92 -7.18
CA GLN A 36 -14.91 -10.07 -7.95
C GLN A 36 -16.30 -10.00 -7.32
N GLU A 37 -16.67 -11.01 -6.53
CA GLU A 37 -17.95 -11.07 -5.82
C GLU A 37 -17.85 -10.47 -4.41
N MET A 38 -16.70 -9.89 -4.08
CA MET A 38 -16.40 -9.32 -2.76
C MET A 38 -16.37 -10.38 -1.65
N GLU A 39 -16.04 -11.61 -1.99
CA GLU A 39 -15.79 -12.66 -1.01
C GLU A 39 -14.31 -12.66 -0.62
N GLU A 40 -14.04 -12.76 0.66
CA GLU A 40 -12.67 -12.79 1.16
C GLU A 40 -11.94 -14.06 0.71
N ILE A 41 -10.77 -13.86 0.11
CA ILE A 41 -9.88 -14.96 -0.26
C ILE A 41 -8.87 -15.12 0.87
N PRO A 42 -8.81 -16.30 1.52
CA PRO A 42 -7.83 -16.52 2.59
C PRO A 42 -6.41 -16.46 2.03
N LEU A 43 -5.49 -15.85 2.77
CA LEU A 43 -4.10 -15.71 2.35
C LEU A 43 -3.43 -17.06 2.10
N SER A 44 -3.87 -18.11 2.79
CA SER A 44 -3.37 -19.46 2.57
C SER A 44 -3.73 -20.02 1.18
N ALA A 45 -4.75 -19.47 0.53
CA ALA A 45 -5.13 -19.84 -0.84
C ALA A 45 -4.35 -19.08 -1.90
N ILE A 46 -3.59 -18.06 -1.52
CA ILE A 46 -2.76 -17.26 -2.40
C ILE A 46 -1.33 -17.79 -2.31
N ASN A 47 -0.68 -18.02 -3.45
CA ASN A 47 0.70 -18.52 -3.43
C ASN A 47 1.67 -17.45 -2.91
N ASP A 48 2.85 -17.89 -2.46
CA ASP A 48 3.84 -17.00 -1.86
C ASP A 48 4.30 -15.90 -2.82
N PHE A 49 4.42 -16.24 -4.09
CA PHE A 49 4.82 -15.27 -5.11
C PHE A 49 3.81 -14.12 -5.23
N ASP A 50 2.52 -14.44 -5.29
CA ASP A 50 1.47 -13.43 -5.38
C ASP A 50 1.39 -12.61 -4.08
N GLN A 51 1.57 -13.23 -2.94
CA GLN A 51 1.62 -12.52 -1.66
C GLN A 51 2.77 -11.51 -1.62
N ASP A 52 3.95 -11.91 -2.08
CA ASP A 52 5.11 -11.03 -2.15
C ASP A 52 4.85 -9.85 -3.08
N MET A 53 4.22 -10.09 -4.23
CA MET A 53 3.86 -9.04 -5.18
C MET A 53 2.87 -8.04 -4.58
N ILE A 54 1.88 -8.53 -3.83
CA ILE A 54 0.91 -7.68 -3.14
C ILE A 54 1.62 -6.81 -2.10
N ILE A 55 2.51 -7.38 -1.31
CA ILE A 55 3.26 -6.64 -0.29
C ILE A 55 4.14 -5.58 -0.94
N ASP A 56 4.80 -5.89 -2.04
CA ASP A 56 5.61 -4.92 -2.79
C ASP A 56 4.75 -3.75 -3.29
N GLU A 57 3.57 -4.03 -3.80
CA GLU A 57 2.64 -2.99 -4.27
C GLU A 57 2.18 -2.11 -3.11
N ILE A 58 1.86 -2.71 -1.95
CA ILE A 58 1.48 -1.96 -0.76
C ILE A 58 2.64 -1.06 -0.32
N PHE A 59 3.86 -1.59 -0.33
CA PHE A 59 5.06 -0.83 0.04
C PHE A 59 5.25 0.38 -0.89
N ASP A 60 5.11 0.19 -2.19
CA ASP A 60 5.25 1.27 -3.17
C ASP A 60 4.20 2.36 -2.94
N LEU A 61 2.94 1.97 -2.76
CA LEU A 61 1.85 2.91 -2.52
C LEU A 61 2.00 3.65 -1.20
N ALA A 62 2.41 2.95 -0.15
CA ALA A 62 2.65 3.56 1.16
C ALA A 62 3.83 4.53 1.12
N SER A 63 4.88 4.19 0.39
CA SER A 63 6.05 5.04 0.20
C SER A 63 5.70 6.31 -0.57
N GLU A 64 4.90 6.19 -1.63
CA GLU A 64 4.42 7.36 -2.39
C GLU A 64 3.60 8.29 -1.51
N GLU A 65 2.66 7.74 -0.75
CA GLU A 65 1.81 8.54 0.13
C GLU A 65 2.64 9.29 1.18
N SER A 66 3.60 8.63 1.81
CA SER A 66 4.52 9.25 2.77
C SER A 66 5.38 10.33 2.11
N PHE A 67 5.87 10.07 0.90
CA PHE A 67 6.68 11.01 0.16
C PHE A 67 5.90 12.29 -0.20
N TYR A 68 4.67 12.15 -0.67
CA TYR A 68 3.81 13.30 -0.98
C TYR A 68 3.50 14.13 0.25
N LYS A 69 3.22 13.48 1.36
CA LYS A 69 2.93 14.17 2.61
C LYS A 69 4.12 15.01 3.08
N SER A 70 5.32 14.44 3.05
CA SER A 70 6.55 15.15 3.41
C SER A 70 6.84 16.31 2.48
N LYS A 71 6.58 16.13 1.18
CA LYS A 71 6.81 17.16 0.18
C LYS A 71 5.86 18.34 0.33
N GLN A 72 4.60 18.08 0.65
CA GLN A 72 3.61 19.14 0.91
C GLN A 72 3.97 19.96 2.13
N ASP A 73 4.38 19.32 3.20
CA ASP A 73 4.81 20.00 4.42
C ASP A 73 6.01 20.91 4.15
N LYS A 74 6.98 20.44 3.37
CA LYS A 74 8.15 21.25 2.99
C LYS A 74 7.76 22.43 2.11
N ALA A 75 6.84 22.21 1.17
CA ALA A 75 6.39 23.28 0.27
C ALA A 75 5.69 24.38 1.04
N GLU A 76 4.86 24.03 2.02
CA GLU A 76 4.20 25.00 2.88
C GLU A 76 5.19 25.81 3.72
N ALA A 77 6.19 25.17 4.29
CA ALA A 77 7.23 25.83 5.07
C ALA A 77 8.05 26.79 4.21
N ASP A 78 8.42 26.40 3.01
CA ASP A 78 9.15 27.25 2.06
C ASP A 78 8.30 28.45 1.62
N TRP A 79 7.01 28.24 1.41
CA TRP A 79 6.08 29.30 1.04
C TRP A 79 5.98 30.36 2.13
N GLU A 80 5.86 29.95 3.38
CA GLU A 80 5.83 30.88 4.53
C GLU A 80 7.12 31.70 4.61
N ARG A 81 8.27 31.08 4.44
CA ARG A 81 9.56 31.76 4.45
C ARG A 81 9.70 32.76 3.31
N SER A 82 9.17 32.43 2.15
CA SER A 82 9.26 33.28 0.97
C SER A 82 8.38 34.54 1.08
N HIS A 83 7.35 34.51 1.91
CA HIS A 83 6.37 35.59 2.05
C HIS A 83 6.58 36.45 3.30
N VAL A 84 7.57 36.10 4.11
CA VAL A 84 7.98 36.88 5.27
C VAL A 84 9.31 37.62 5.01
#